data_f368c46ee9394c9437dec723703c35f8
#
_entry.id   f368c46ee9394c9437dec723703c35f8
#
_cell.length_a   1.000
_cell.length_b   1.000
_cell.length_c   1.000
_cell.angle_alpha   90.00
_cell.angle_beta   90.00
_cell.angle_gamma   90.00
#
_symmetry.space_group_name_H-M   'P 1'
#
loop_
_entity.id
_entity.type
_entity.pdbx_description
1 polymer ?
#
loop_
_entity_poly.entity_id
_entity_poly.type
_entity_poly.pdbx_seq_one_letter_code
_entity_poly.pdbx_strand_id
1 'polypeptide(L)'
;SASVYHVDEAEKMKDKIDVMILCGGSATDLPVQTPKYAQWFNVVDSFDTHARVPEHFANVDKAASESNHVGIISVGWDPGMFSLNRMYANAILTNGKDYTFWGKGVSQGHSDAIRRIDGVKDGKQYTIPVEAALEAVRNGENPELTTRQKHTRECFVVAEEGADLARIENEIKTM
;
A
#
# COMPACT_ATOMS: atom_id res chain seq x y z
N SER A 1 -17.35 -23.18 11.99
CA SER A 1 -17.61 -21.73 11.83
C SER A 1 -16.62 -20.98 12.70
N ALA A 2 -16.00 -19.94 12.17
CA ALA A 2 -15.13 -19.06 12.96
C ALA A 2 -15.99 -18.18 13.88
N SER A 3 -15.52 -17.97 15.11
CA SER A 3 -16.14 -17.01 16.02
C SER A 3 -15.69 -15.60 15.66
N VAL A 4 -16.61 -14.65 15.68
CA VAL A 4 -16.35 -13.24 15.41
C VAL A 4 -16.58 -12.45 16.71
N TYR A 5 -15.63 -11.58 17.02
CA TYR A 5 -15.64 -10.75 18.22
C TYR A 5 -15.46 -9.29 17.83
N HIS A 6 -15.92 -8.37 18.67
CA HIS A 6 -15.65 -6.95 18.47
C HIS A 6 -14.18 -6.67 18.79
N VAL A 7 -13.56 -5.77 18.03
CA VAL A 7 -12.12 -5.45 18.16
C VAL A 7 -11.74 -4.92 19.57
N ASP A 8 -12.66 -4.26 20.26
CA ASP A 8 -12.44 -3.78 21.63
C ASP A 8 -12.32 -4.90 22.67
N GLU A 9 -12.66 -6.14 22.29
CA GLU A 9 -12.50 -7.31 23.15
C GLU A 9 -11.12 -7.98 22.96
N ALA A 10 -10.29 -7.50 22.05
CA ALA A 10 -9.01 -8.12 21.72
C ALA A 10 -8.11 -8.29 22.96
N GLU A 11 -7.97 -7.27 23.80
CA GLU A 11 -7.15 -7.33 25.02
C GLU A 11 -7.55 -8.48 25.95
N LYS A 12 -8.84 -8.82 26.03
CA LYS A 12 -9.34 -9.94 26.85
C LYS A 12 -8.90 -11.32 26.34
N MET A 13 -8.32 -11.36 25.15
CA MET A 13 -7.89 -12.59 24.47
C MET A 13 -6.38 -12.78 24.48
N LYS A 14 -5.62 -11.94 25.19
CA LYS A 14 -4.16 -12.01 25.23
C LYS A 14 -3.59 -13.37 25.63
N ASP A 15 -4.31 -14.12 26.45
CA ASP A 15 -3.90 -15.45 26.89
C ASP A 15 -4.39 -16.57 25.93
N LYS A 16 -5.06 -16.22 24.82
CA LYS A 16 -5.65 -17.17 23.87
C LYS A 16 -5.15 -17.01 22.45
N ILE A 17 -4.49 -15.90 22.16
CA ILE A 17 -4.00 -15.54 20.82
C ILE A 17 -2.48 -15.39 20.90
N ASP A 18 -1.76 -16.22 20.16
CA ASP A 18 -0.30 -16.14 20.07
C ASP A 18 0.17 -15.07 19.10
N VAL A 19 -0.57 -14.89 17.99
CA VAL A 19 -0.24 -13.93 16.93
C VAL A 19 -1.52 -13.27 16.40
N MET A 20 -1.51 -11.95 16.29
CA MET A 20 -2.58 -11.17 15.69
C MET A 20 -2.17 -10.64 14.31
N ILE A 21 -2.95 -10.96 13.28
CA ILE A 21 -2.76 -10.42 11.94
C ILE A 21 -3.68 -9.20 11.78
N LEU A 22 -3.08 -8.05 11.48
CA LEU A 22 -3.76 -6.77 11.36
C LEU A 22 -3.94 -6.44 9.86
N CYS A 23 -5.19 -6.36 9.42
CA CYS A 23 -5.58 -6.15 8.04
C CYS A 23 -6.27 -4.79 7.82
N GLY A 24 -6.00 -3.81 8.68
CA GLY A 24 -6.51 -2.45 8.55
C GLY A 24 -5.85 -1.64 7.43
N GLY A 25 -6.37 -0.45 7.16
CA GLY A 25 -5.82 0.45 6.16
C GLY A 25 -4.51 1.10 6.61
N SER A 26 -3.51 1.13 5.72
CA SER A 26 -2.19 1.70 6.02
C SER A 26 -2.22 3.20 6.29
N ALA A 27 -3.18 3.93 5.70
CA ALA A 27 -3.25 5.38 5.86
C ALA A 27 -3.77 5.79 7.24
N THR A 28 -4.68 5.03 7.82
CA THR A 28 -5.47 5.42 9.00
C THR A 28 -5.40 4.43 10.16
N ASP A 29 -5.50 3.13 9.87
CA ASP A 29 -5.72 2.13 10.91
C ASP A 29 -4.41 1.56 11.47
N LEU A 30 -3.55 1.02 10.61
CA LEU A 30 -2.33 0.33 11.02
C LEU A 30 -1.37 1.20 11.83
N PRO A 31 -1.17 2.51 11.53
CA PRO A 31 -0.31 3.36 12.35
C PRO A 31 -0.69 3.43 13.82
N VAL A 32 -1.99 3.23 14.11
CA VAL A 32 -2.54 3.25 15.47
C VAL A 32 -2.70 1.83 16.03
N GLN A 33 -3.25 0.92 15.21
CA GLN A 33 -3.59 -0.43 15.66
C GLN A 33 -2.36 -1.28 15.93
N THR A 34 -1.35 -1.27 15.03
CA THR A 34 -0.21 -2.16 15.18
C THR A 34 0.58 -1.89 16.47
N PRO A 35 0.99 -0.65 16.80
CA PRO A 35 1.65 -0.38 18.08
C PRO A 35 0.76 -0.67 19.30
N LYS A 36 -0.56 -0.42 19.18
CA LYS A 36 -1.51 -0.71 20.27
C LYS A 36 -1.56 -2.20 20.57
N TYR A 37 -1.76 -3.04 19.57
CA TYR A 37 -1.91 -4.48 19.78
C TYR A 37 -0.58 -5.18 20.02
N ALA A 38 0.55 -4.63 19.59
CA ALA A 38 1.88 -5.12 19.93
C ALA A 38 2.15 -5.14 21.44
N GLN A 39 1.40 -4.38 22.22
CA GLN A 39 1.49 -4.41 23.69
C GLN A 39 0.94 -5.71 24.30
N TRP A 40 0.10 -6.44 23.57
CA TRP A 40 -0.58 -7.64 24.09
C TRP A 40 -0.34 -8.89 23.30
N PHE A 41 0.13 -8.76 22.03
CA PHE A 41 0.29 -9.87 21.11
C PHE A 41 1.57 -9.72 20.29
N ASN A 42 2.09 -10.84 19.78
CA ASN A 42 2.89 -10.79 18.59
C ASN A 42 2.02 -10.33 17.43
N VAL A 43 2.50 -9.43 16.61
CA VAL A 43 1.69 -8.81 15.54
C VAL A 43 2.32 -8.98 14.17
N VAL A 44 1.47 -9.11 13.16
CA VAL A 44 1.84 -9.06 11.75
C VAL A 44 0.93 -8.07 11.06
N ASP A 45 1.49 -7.13 10.29
CA ASP A 45 0.70 -6.21 9.48
C ASP A 45 1.15 -6.13 8.03
N SER A 46 0.33 -5.50 7.21
CA SER A 46 0.57 -5.26 5.79
C SER A 46 0.73 -3.76 5.46
N PHE A 47 1.32 -2.99 6.37
CA PHE A 47 1.53 -1.56 6.17
C PHE A 47 2.30 -1.26 4.88
N ASP A 48 1.74 -0.45 3.98
CA ASP A 48 2.27 -0.21 2.63
C ASP A 48 2.54 1.27 2.28
N THR A 49 2.42 2.17 3.24
CA THR A 49 2.79 3.58 3.02
C THR A 49 4.31 3.72 3.07
N HIS A 50 4.98 3.42 1.95
CA HIS A 50 6.43 3.24 1.82
C HIS A 50 7.25 4.34 2.51
N ALA A 51 6.91 5.60 2.29
CA ALA A 51 7.63 6.75 2.88
C ALA A 51 7.58 6.78 4.42
N ARG A 52 6.59 6.12 5.03
CA ARG A 52 6.36 6.10 6.47
C ARG A 52 6.75 4.78 7.13
N VAL A 53 7.28 3.82 6.39
CA VAL A 53 7.72 2.53 6.95
C VAL A 53 8.75 2.71 8.07
N PRO A 54 9.79 3.59 7.98
CA PRO A 54 10.72 3.78 9.08
C PRO A 54 10.07 4.31 10.37
N GLU A 55 9.12 5.23 10.26
CA GLU A 55 8.36 5.76 11.40
C GLU A 55 7.49 4.66 12.03
N HIS A 56 6.76 3.92 11.19
CA HIS A 56 5.92 2.82 11.63
C HIS A 56 6.72 1.73 12.32
N PHE A 57 7.88 1.36 11.74
CA PHE A 57 8.83 0.43 12.36
C PHE A 57 9.22 0.86 13.78
N ALA A 58 9.66 2.12 13.94
CA ALA A 58 10.11 2.61 15.23
C ALA A 58 8.99 2.57 16.30
N ASN A 59 7.75 2.89 15.90
CA ASN A 59 6.60 2.86 16.81
C ASN A 59 6.23 1.43 17.23
N VAL A 60 6.24 0.50 16.28
CA VAL A 60 5.93 -0.92 16.56
C VAL A 60 7.04 -1.60 17.33
N ASP A 61 8.31 -1.36 16.96
CA ASP A 61 9.48 -1.89 17.66
C ASP A 61 9.48 -1.47 19.13
N LYS A 62 9.23 -0.21 19.41
CA LYS A 62 9.13 0.29 20.78
C LYS A 62 8.04 -0.45 21.56
N ALA A 63 6.82 -0.52 21.04
CA ALA A 63 5.70 -1.13 21.75
C ALA A 63 5.90 -2.64 21.96
N ALA A 64 6.41 -3.34 20.95
CA ALA A 64 6.67 -4.78 21.03
C ALA A 64 7.82 -5.09 22.00
N SER A 65 8.93 -4.34 21.93
CA SER A 65 10.10 -4.53 22.81
C SER A 65 9.75 -4.27 24.27
N GLU A 66 9.00 -3.21 24.57
CA GLU A 66 8.56 -2.88 25.94
C GLU A 66 7.64 -3.97 26.54
N SER A 67 6.96 -4.75 25.70
CA SER A 67 6.01 -5.78 26.10
C SER A 67 6.52 -7.22 25.87
N ASN A 68 7.77 -7.39 25.45
CA ASN A 68 8.37 -8.68 25.12
C ASN A 68 7.59 -9.47 24.05
N HIS A 69 7.09 -8.77 23.04
CA HIS A 69 6.42 -9.33 21.86
C HIS A 69 7.25 -9.11 20.59
N VAL A 70 6.86 -9.77 19.52
CA VAL A 70 7.47 -9.64 18.20
C VAL A 70 6.50 -8.93 17.26
N GLY A 71 6.99 -7.91 16.56
CA GLY A 71 6.25 -7.24 15.47
C GLY A 71 6.89 -7.55 14.12
N ILE A 72 6.10 -8.03 13.16
CA ILE A 72 6.48 -8.18 11.75
C ILE A 72 5.61 -7.23 10.97
N ILE A 73 6.19 -6.19 10.40
CA ILE A 73 5.46 -5.15 9.68
C ILE A 73 5.68 -5.23 8.18
N SER A 74 4.78 -4.61 7.43
CA SER A 74 4.91 -4.42 5.97
C SER A 74 5.04 -5.75 5.21
N VAL A 75 4.28 -6.77 5.63
CA VAL A 75 4.29 -8.11 5.03
C VAL A 75 3.10 -8.27 4.10
N GLY A 76 3.36 -8.13 2.81
CA GLY A 76 2.35 -8.28 1.77
C GLY A 76 2.98 -8.63 0.43
N TRP A 77 2.43 -8.08 -0.65
CA TRP A 77 2.99 -8.20 -1.98
C TRP A 77 4.05 -7.12 -2.22
N ASP A 78 3.73 -5.85 -2.00
CA ASP A 78 4.65 -4.71 -2.14
C ASP A 78 4.31 -3.63 -1.08
N PRO A 79 5.07 -3.53 -0.02
CA PRO A 79 6.29 -4.29 0.34
C PRO A 79 5.99 -5.75 0.70
N GLY A 80 6.98 -6.62 0.48
CA GLY A 80 6.91 -8.05 0.79
C GLY A 80 7.49 -8.94 -0.30
N MET A 81 6.74 -9.93 -0.78
CA MET A 81 7.22 -10.94 -1.76
C MET A 81 7.74 -10.33 -3.05
N PHE A 82 7.13 -9.25 -3.53
CA PHE A 82 7.58 -8.58 -4.74
C PHE A 82 8.97 -7.94 -4.56
N SER A 83 9.23 -7.33 -3.41
CA SER A 83 10.54 -6.76 -3.07
C SER A 83 11.61 -7.84 -2.94
N LEU A 84 11.28 -8.97 -2.31
CA LEU A 84 12.18 -10.12 -2.20
C LEU A 84 12.50 -10.71 -3.57
N ASN A 85 11.51 -10.87 -4.44
CA ASN A 85 11.71 -11.38 -5.81
C ASN A 85 12.64 -10.48 -6.61
N ARG A 86 12.52 -9.14 -6.49
CA ARG A 86 13.46 -8.20 -7.13
C ARG A 86 14.87 -8.36 -6.59
N MET A 87 15.02 -8.49 -5.28
CA MET A 87 16.34 -8.71 -4.65
C MET A 87 17.00 -9.99 -5.15
N TYR A 88 16.26 -11.10 -5.22
CA TYR A 88 16.77 -12.35 -5.76
C TYR A 88 17.10 -12.26 -7.25
N ALA A 89 16.24 -11.64 -8.05
CA ALA A 89 16.50 -11.43 -9.47
C ALA A 89 17.79 -10.64 -9.70
N ASN A 90 18.01 -9.56 -8.97
CA ASN A 90 19.23 -8.74 -9.04
C ASN A 90 20.47 -9.49 -8.56
N ALA A 91 20.35 -10.38 -7.59
CA ALA A 91 21.47 -11.21 -7.13
C ALA A 91 21.89 -12.28 -8.17
N ILE A 92 20.92 -12.81 -8.93
CA ILE A 92 21.16 -13.83 -9.95
C ILE A 92 21.57 -13.20 -11.30
N LEU A 93 20.94 -12.07 -11.66
CA LEU A 93 21.13 -11.35 -12.91
C LEU A 93 21.86 -10.03 -12.65
N THR A 94 23.16 -10.11 -12.40
CA THR A 94 23.98 -8.96 -11.96
C THR A 94 23.95 -7.74 -12.88
N ASN A 95 23.69 -7.94 -14.18
CA ASN A 95 23.53 -6.89 -15.19
C ASN A 95 22.06 -6.69 -15.60
N GLY A 96 21.13 -7.30 -14.90
CA GLY A 96 19.70 -7.15 -15.16
C GLY A 96 19.15 -5.82 -14.68
N LYS A 97 18.05 -5.37 -15.28
CA LYS A 97 17.26 -4.22 -14.81
C LYS A 97 15.86 -4.68 -14.46
N ASP A 98 15.31 -4.09 -13.39
CA ASP A 98 13.94 -4.35 -12.99
C ASP A 98 12.98 -3.37 -13.65
N TYR A 99 11.92 -3.90 -14.21
CA TYR A 99 10.81 -3.10 -14.70
C TYR A 99 9.50 -3.58 -14.06
N THR A 100 8.77 -2.66 -13.46
CA THR A 100 7.44 -2.96 -12.94
C THR A 100 6.40 -2.30 -13.83
N PHE A 101 5.52 -3.11 -14.41
CA PHE A 101 4.33 -2.67 -15.11
C PHE A 101 3.10 -3.24 -14.40
N TRP A 102 2.27 -2.35 -13.91
CA TRP A 102 0.97 -2.73 -13.38
C TRP A 102 0.03 -2.97 -14.55
N GLY A 103 -0.68 -4.07 -14.54
CA GLY A 103 -1.70 -4.35 -15.55
C GLY A 103 -2.85 -3.34 -15.51
N LYS A 104 -3.64 -3.27 -16.57
CA LYS A 104 -4.83 -2.41 -16.63
C LYS A 104 -5.79 -2.79 -15.51
N GLY A 105 -5.97 -1.90 -14.53
CA GLY A 105 -6.81 -2.16 -13.37
C GLY A 105 -7.07 -0.92 -12.51
N VAL A 106 -8.05 -1.05 -11.63
CA VAL A 106 -8.41 -0.01 -10.67
C VAL A 106 -7.34 0.08 -9.59
N SER A 107 -6.79 1.27 -9.40
CA SER A 107 -5.95 1.58 -8.25
C SER A 107 -6.83 1.97 -7.05
N GLN A 108 -6.92 1.12 -6.05
CA GLN A 108 -7.77 1.36 -4.88
C GLN A 108 -7.28 2.56 -4.07
N GLY A 109 -5.99 2.66 -3.78
CA GLY A 109 -5.42 3.76 -3.01
C GLY A 109 -5.60 5.11 -3.68
N HIS A 110 -5.33 5.22 -5.00
CA HIS A 110 -5.55 6.47 -5.73
C HIS A 110 -7.03 6.80 -5.90
N SER A 111 -7.88 5.81 -6.11
CA SER A 111 -9.33 6.02 -6.15
C SER A 111 -9.86 6.56 -4.83
N ASP A 112 -9.36 6.04 -3.71
CA ASP A 112 -9.70 6.52 -2.38
C ASP A 112 -9.20 7.96 -2.15
N ALA A 113 -7.98 8.28 -2.59
CA ALA A 113 -7.46 9.64 -2.52
C ALA A 113 -8.30 10.63 -3.34
N ILE A 114 -8.75 10.27 -4.53
CA ILE A 114 -9.65 11.08 -5.36
C ILE A 114 -10.98 11.35 -4.63
N ARG A 115 -11.56 10.33 -3.99
CA ARG A 115 -12.81 10.49 -3.24
C ARG A 115 -12.71 11.38 -2.00
N ARG A 116 -11.50 11.66 -1.53
CA ARG A 116 -11.26 12.57 -0.40
C ARG A 116 -11.07 14.04 -0.81
N ILE A 117 -11.01 14.32 -2.11
CA ILE A 117 -10.94 15.69 -2.61
C ILE A 117 -12.30 16.35 -2.35
N ASP A 118 -12.29 17.53 -1.74
CA ASP A 118 -13.51 18.30 -1.47
C ASP A 118 -14.29 18.57 -2.77
N GLY A 119 -15.60 18.39 -2.74
CA GLY A 119 -16.48 18.49 -3.90
C GLY A 119 -16.47 17.26 -4.83
N VAL A 120 -15.81 16.17 -4.46
CA VAL A 120 -15.88 14.89 -5.18
C VAL A 120 -16.84 13.96 -4.47
N LYS A 121 -17.90 13.53 -5.19
CA LYS A 121 -18.90 12.57 -4.72
C LYS A 121 -18.44 11.12 -4.87
N ASP A 122 -17.79 10.79 -5.98
CA ASP A 122 -17.20 9.47 -6.25
C ASP A 122 -16.05 9.60 -7.25
N GLY A 123 -15.11 8.65 -7.20
CA GLY A 123 -13.98 8.63 -8.11
C GLY A 123 -13.31 7.27 -8.21
N LYS A 124 -12.86 6.97 -9.43
CA LYS A 124 -12.07 5.78 -9.74
C LYS A 124 -10.91 6.13 -10.63
N GLN A 125 -9.73 5.62 -10.29
CA GLN A 125 -8.54 5.71 -11.13
C GLN A 125 -8.18 4.34 -11.67
N TYR A 126 -7.93 4.29 -12.96
CA TYR A 126 -7.32 3.14 -13.62
C TYR A 126 -5.86 3.44 -13.93
N THR A 127 -5.00 2.47 -13.64
CA THR A 127 -3.61 2.48 -14.11
C THR A 127 -3.55 1.67 -15.39
N ILE A 128 -2.91 2.23 -16.43
CA ILE A 128 -2.84 1.62 -17.74
C ILE A 128 -1.36 1.60 -18.16
N PRO A 129 -0.75 0.43 -18.44
CA PRO A 129 0.61 0.37 -18.92
C PRO A 129 0.74 1.03 -20.30
N VAL A 130 1.85 1.71 -20.53
CA VAL A 130 2.21 2.22 -21.86
C VAL A 130 2.73 1.05 -22.69
N GLU A 131 1.96 0.61 -23.67
CA GLU A 131 2.25 -0.60 -24.43
C GLU A 131 3.62 -0.55 -25.11
N ALA A 132 3.99 0.56 -25.73
CA ALA A 132 5.29 0.73 -26.36
C ALA A 132 6.47 0.53 -25.39
N ALA A 133 6.33 1.00 -24.14
CA ALA A 133 7.35 0.81 -23.10
C ALA A 133 7.41 -0.65 -22.65
N LEU A 134 6.25 -1.29 -22.52
CA LEU A 134 6.15 -2.70 -22.16
C LEU A 134 6.78 -3.59 -23.21
N GLU A 135 6.50 -3.34 -24.50
CA GLU A 135 7.07 -4.10 -25.61
C GLU A 135 8.58 -3.89 -25.73
N ALA A 136 9.09 -2.66 -25.56
CA ALA A 136 10.53 -2.41 -25.54
C ALA A 136 11.25 -3.26 -24.48
N VAL A 137 10.68 -3.32 -23.26
CA VAL A 137 11.24 -4.16 -22.18
C VAL A 137 11.14 -5.66 -22.52
N ARG A 138 10.03 -6.12 -23.06
CA ARG A 138 9.86 -7.52 -23.49
C ARG A 138 10.83 -7.94 -24.58
N ASN A 139 11.17 -7.02 -25.47
CA ASN A 139 12.15 -7.20 -26.51
C ASN A 139 13.62 -7.12 -26.04
N GLY A 140 13.85 -6.84 -24.76
CA GLY A 140 15.18 -6.79 -24.17
C GLY A 140 15.96 -5.50 -24.43
N GLU A 141 15.28 -4.42 -24.78
CA GLU A 141 15.92 -3.12 -25.11
C GLU A 141 16.49 -2.41 -23.88
N ASN A 142 16.10 -2.78 -22.66
CA ASN A 142 16.53 -2.20 -21.39
C ASN A 142 16.46 -0.64 -21.31
N PRO A 143 15.32 -0.02 -21.68
CA PRO A 143 15.19 1.42 -21.71
C PRO A 143 15.26 2.05 -20.31
N GLU A 144 15.70 3.31 -20.24
CA GLU A 144 15.54 4.11 -19.02
C GLU A 144 14.14 4.73 -19.03
N LEU A 145 13.29 4.34 -18.07
CA LEU A 145 11.88 4.73 -18.02
C LEU A 145 11.53 5.39 -16.69
N THR A 146 10.97 6.59 -16.76
CA THR A 146 10.30 7.21 -15.62
C THR A 146 8.95 6.54 -15.34
N THR A 147 8.36 6.79 -14.18
CA THR A 147 7.02 6.28 -13.84
C THR A 147 5.97 6.69 -14.87
N ARG A 148 6.02 7.94 -15.33
CA ARG A 148 5.07 8.48 -16.34
C ARG A 148 5.26 7.87 -17.73
N GLN A 149 6.43 7.35 -18.04
CA GLN A 149 6.70 6.66 -19.31
C GLN A 149 6.27 5.19 -19.26
N LYS A 150 6.09 4.62 -18.06
CA LYS A 150 5.63 3.24 -17.89
C LYS A 150 4.10 3.11 -17.83
N HIS A 151 3.42 4.12 -17.29
CA HIS A 151 1.97 4.07 -17.06
C HIS A 151 1.31 5.41 -17.34
N THR A 152 0.09 5.33 -17.86
CA THR A 152 -0.89 6.42 -17.83
C THR A 152 -1.94 6.17 -16.75
N ARG A 153 -2.63 7.23 -16.35
CA ARG A 153 -3.73 7.18 -15.39
C ARG A 153 -4.98 7.74 -16.02
N GLU A 154 -6.06 7.00 -15.93
CA GLU A 154 -7.37 7.43 -16.38
C GLU A 154 -8.27 7.55 -15.17
N CYS A 155 -8.80 8.75 -14.94
CA CYS A 155 -9.61 9.06 -13.77
C CYS A 155 -11.05 9.38 -14.19
N PHE A 156 -12.00 8.69 -13.57
CA PHE A 156 -13.43 8.96 -13.69
C PHE A 156 -13.90 9.57 -12.38
N VAL A 157 -14.46 10.77 -12.45
CA VAL A 157 -14.82 11.55 -11.26
C VAL A 157 -16.26 12.02 -11.38
N VAL A 158 -17.03 11.81 -10.34
CA VAL A 158 -18.35 12.38 -10.15
C VAL A 158 -18.22 13.52 -9.14
N ALA A 159 -18.37 14.75 -9.60
CA ALA A 159 -18.33 15.92 -8.74
C ALA A 159 -19.71 16.19 -8.10
N GLU A 160 -19.71 16.87 -6.96
CA GLU A 160 -20.91 17.42 -6.35
C GLU A 160 -21.46 18.58 -7.20
N GLU A 161 -22.75 18.88 -7.03
CA GLU A 161 -23.39 20.00 -7.73
C GLU A 161 -22.76 21.33 -7.30
N GLY A 162 -22.30 22.13 -8.27
CA GLY A 162 -21.63 23.42 -8.01
C GLY A 162 -20.16 23.32 -7.63
N ALA A 163 -19.56 22.13 -7.64
CA ALA A 163 -18.14 21.96 -7.32
C ALA A 163 -17.21 22.63 -8.38
N ASP A 164 -16.08 23.12 -7.95
CA ASP A 164 -15.04 23.68 -8.81
C ASP A 164 -14.25 22.56 -9.53
N LEU A 165 -14.70 22.23 -10.75
CA LEU A 165 -14.10 21.18 -11.56
C LEU A 165 -12.65 21.44 -11.92
N ALA A 166 -12.26 22.71 -12.13
CA ALA A 166 -10.88 23.06 -12.48
C ALA A 166 -9.93 22.82 -11.31
N ARG A 167 -10.36 23.14 -10.09
CA ARG A 167 -9.61 22.83 -8.86
C ARG A 167 -9.46 21.32 -8.68
N ILE A 168 -10.57 20.57 -8.78
CA ILE A 168 -10.56 19.11 -8.66
C ILE A 168 -9.60 18.47 -9.67
N GLU A 169 -9.68 18.88 -10.94
CA GLU A 169 -8.80 18.38 -11.99
C GLU A 169 -7.32 18.67 -11.67
N ASN A 170 -7.01 19.88 -11.18
CA ASN A 170 -5.66 20.25 -10.81
C ASN A 170 -5.12 19.43 -9.64
N GLU A 171 -5.94 19.21 -8.59
CA GLU A 171 -5.56 18.39 -7.45
C GLU A 171 -5.26 16.94 -7.88
N ILE A 172 -6.08 16.37 -8.77
CA ILE A 172 -5.84 15.02 -9.31
C ILE A 172 -4.55 14.94 -10.14
N LYS A 173 -4.24 15.98 -10.92
CA LYS A 173 -3.03 16.01 -11.75
C LYS A 173 -1.74 16.18 -10.95
N THR A 174 -1.83 16.75 -9.77
CA THR A 174 -0.68 17.05 -8.90
C THR A 174 -0.49 16.05 -7.77
N MET A 175 -1.42 15.13 -7.60
CA MET A 175 -1.44 14.06 -6.60
C MET A 175 -0.39 12.94 -6.82
#